data_4cfbfca96e734e95ac8ee5667870d92e
#
_entry.id   4cfbfca96e734e95ac8ee5667870d92e
#
_cell.length_a   1.000
_cell.length_b   1.000
_cell.length_c   1.000
_cell.angle_alpha   90.00
_cell.angle_beta   90.00
_cell.angle_gamma   90.00
#
_symmetry.space_group_name_H-M   'P 1'
#
loop_
_entity.id
_entity.type
_entity.pdbx_description
1 polymer ?
#
loop_
_entity_poly.entity_id
_entity_poly.type
_entity_poly.pdbx_seq_one_letter_code
_entity_poly.pdbx_strand_id
1 'polypeptide(L)'
;MSSMPIYEERLNVNYPFIGGIFLFALAVGLIPSIILGGLWWLTALYTALTIGIIVSFFQMRVELFEDKLIIKFGLFYRKVIEVEKMQDCSPYKMPHPMRTYGGWGIRKGRDGTFALTQAFVNEAIKLETPEKTFVISSRRPESFCSAIKSVKS
;
A
#
# COMPACT_ATOMS: atom_id res chain seq x y z
N MET A 1 -5.22 19.65 -19.09
CA MET A 1 -3.77 19.71 -18.77
C MET A 1 -3.58 18.88 -17.51
N SER A 2 -2.85 17.77 -17.57
CA SER A 2 -2.54 16.99 -16.36
C SER A 2 -1.44 17.74 -15.61
N SER A 3 -1.81 18.36 -14.48
CA SER A 3 -0.83 18.93 -13.56
C SER A 3 0.14 17.84 -13.11
N MET A 4 1.44 18.13 -13.17
CA MET A 4 2.45 17.23 -12.63
C MET A 4 2.30 17.17 -11.12
N PRO A 5 2.45 15.99 -10.48
CA PRO A 5 2.42 15.90 -9.03
C PRO A 5 3.65 16.60 -8.44
N ILE A 6 3.45 17.37 -7.37
CA ILE A 6 4.52 18.05 -6.62
C ILE A 6 5.36 17.02 -5.85
N TYR A 7 4.72 15.96 -5.41
CA TYR A 7 5.38 14.82 -4.76
C TYR A 7 4.77 13.52 -5.27
N GLU A 8 5.62 12.57 -5.62
CA GLU A 8 5.22 11.23 -6.02
C GLU A 8 6.07 10.20 -5.28
N GLU A 9 5.42 9.21 -4.72
CA GLU A 9 6.08 8.05 -4.12
C GLU A 9 5.37 6.77 -4.54
N ARG A 10 6.18 5.81 -5.00
CA ARG A 10 5.73 4.46 -5.35
C ARG A 10 6.33 3.46 -4.37
N LEU A 11 5.47 2.81 -3.63
CA LEU A 11 5.85 1.75 -2.71
C LEU A 11 5.54 0.41 -3.37
N ASN A 12 6.57 -0.26 -3.83
CA ASN A 12 6.49 -1.60 -4.41
C ASN A 12 6.98 -2.63 -3.40
N VAL A 13 6.44 -3.82 -3.49
CA VAL A 13 6.89 -4.97 -2.70
C VAL A 13 8.30 -5.38 -3.13
N ASN A 14 9.11 -5.84 -2.18
CA ASN A 14 10.43 -6.39 -2.45
C ASN A 14 10.34 -7.60 -3.39
N TYR A 15 11.14 -7.59 -4.47
CA TYR A 15 11.22 -8.69 -5.44
C TYR A 15 11.49 -10.06 -4.82
N PRO A 16 12.36 -10.22 -3.79
CA PRO A 16 12.56 -11.49 -3.12
C PRO A 16 11.29 -12.07 -2.48
N PHE A 17 10.43 -11.21 -1.93
CA PHE A 17 9.14 -11.64 -1.35
C PHE A 17 8.18 -12.14 -2.42
N ILE A 18 8.10 -11.44 -3.56
CA ILE A 18 7.30 -11.87 -4.72
C ILE A 18 7.82 -13.21 -5.23
N GLY A 19 9.15 -13.37 -5.35
CA GLY A 19 9.80 -14.61 -5.71
C GLY A 19 9.50 -15.77 -4.77
N GLY A 20 9.50 -15.52 -3.46
CA GLY A 20 9.13 -16.50 -2.44
C GLY A 20 7.67 -16.95 -2.55
N ILE A 21 6.74 -16.02 -2.74
CA ILE A 21 5.32 -16.34 -2.98
C ILE A 21 5.17 -17.14 -4.28
N PHE A 22 5.89 -16.76 -5.32
CA PHE A 22 5.85 -17.48 -6.60
C PHE A 22 6.31 -18.93 -6.46
N LEU A 23 7.45 -19.16 -5.80
CA LEU A 23 7.96 -20.51 -5.53
C LEU A 23 7.02 -21.31 -4.65
N PHE A 24 6.43 -20.71 -3.63
CA PHE A 24 5.43 -21.35 -2.77
C PHE A 24 4.18 -21.74 -3.56
N ALA A 25 3.64 -20.82 -4.38
CA ALA A 25 2.47 -21.08 -5.20
C ALA A 25 2.73 -22.16 -6.24
N LEU A 26 3.93 -22.18 -6.84
CA LEU A 26 4.35 -23.27 -7.74
C LEU A 26 4.41 -24.62 -6.99
N ALA A 27 5.01 -24.66 -5.81
CA ALA A 27 5.10 -25.90 -5.03
C ALA A 27 3.73 -26.45 -4.65
N VAL A 28 2.85 -25.57 -4.13
CA VAL A 28 1.48 -25.94 -3.74
C VAL A 28 0.64 -26.35 -4.95
N GLY A 29 0.91 -25.78 -6.11
CA GLY A 29 0.19 -26.10 -7.34
C GLY A 29 0.72 -27.34 -8.07
N LEU A 30 2.03 -27.49 -8.21
CA LEU A 30 2.64 -28.57 -9.00
C LEU A 30 2.55 -29.94 -8.29
N ILE A 31 2.75 -29.97 -6.96
CA ILE A 31 2.75 -31.23 -6.22
C ILE A 31 1.43 -31.98 -6.37
N PRO A 32 0.25 -31.37 -6.11
CA PRO A 32 -1.02 -32.04 -6.34
C PRO A 32 -1.27 -32.42 -7.80
N SER A 33 -0.82 -31.61 -8.76
CA SER A 33 -1.02 -31.88 -10.18
C SER A 33 -0.27 -33.12 -10.66
N ILE A 34 0.93 -33.35 -10.12
CA ILE A 34 1.72 -34.56 -10.41
C ILE A 34 1.05 -35.77 -9.80
N ILE A 35 0.49 -35.66 -8.59
CA ILE A 35 -0.17 -36.76 -7.86
C ILE A 35 -1.51 -37.13 -8.50
N LEU A 36 -2.30 -36.13 -8.91
CA LEU A 36 -3.66 -36.33 -9.42
C LEU A 36 -3.76 -36.56 -10.93
N GLY A 37 -2.65 -36.50 -11.66
CA GLY A 37 -2.54 -36.82 -13.06
C GLY A 37 -3.46 -36.01 -14.00
N GLY A 38 -2.91 -35.03 -14.71
CA GLY A 38 -3.56 -34.48 -15.92
C GLY A 38 -4.22 -33.11 -15.82
N LEU A 39 -4.38 -32.50 -14.67
CA LEU A 39 -5.00 -31.17 -14.53
C LEU A 39 -3.99 -30.00 -14.26
N TRP A 40 -2.75 -30.16 -14.75
CA TRP A 40 -1.67 -29.19 -14.53
C TRP A 40 -2.00 -27.77 -15.02
N TRP A 41 -2.78 -27.62 -16.07
CA TRP A 41 -3.18 -26.31 -16.62
C TRP A 41 -4.12 -25.54 -15.70
N LEU A 42 -5.03 -26.22 -14.97
CA LEU A 42 -5.88 -25.59 -13.96
C LEU A 42 -5.04 -25.05 -12.80
N THR A 43 -4.03 -25.79 -12.40
CA THR A 43 -3.11 -25.38 -11.34
C THR A 43 -2.26 -24.20 -11.78
N ALA A 44 -1.77 -24.19 -13.02
CA ALA A 44 -1.04 -23.07 -13.58
C ALA A 44 -1.91 -21.80 -13.64
N LEU A 45 -3.16 -21.94 -14.06
CA LEU A 45 -4.13 -20.83 -14.10
C LEU A 45 -4.42 -20.29 -12.69
N TYR A 46 -4.67 -21.17 -11.72
CA TYR A 46 -4.90 -20.77 -10.33
C TYR A 46 -3.69 -20.06 -9.74
N THR A 47 -2.49 -20.57 -9.97
CA THR A 47 -1.24 -19.95 -9.51
C THR A 47 -1.05 -18.56 -10.11
N ALA A 48 -1.25 -18.43 -11.43
CA ALA A 48 -1.13 -17.15 -12.13
C ALA A 48 -2.13 -16.12 -11.61
N LEU A 49 -3.40 -16.50 -11.40
CA LEU A 49 -4.43 -15.64 -10.82
C LEU A 49 -4.08 -15.23 -9.40
N THR A 50 -3.63 -16.16 -8.57
CA THR A 50 -3.24 -15.88 -7.19
C THR A 50 -2.09 -14.89 -7.11
N ILE A 51 -1.05 -15.07 -7.92
CA ILE A 51 0.09 -14.15 -8.02
C ILE A 51 -0.37 -12.78 -8.52
N GLY A 52 -1.18 -12.72 -9.56
CA GLY A 52 -1.72 -11.48 -10.11
C GLY A 52 -2.49 -10.68 -9.06
N ILE A 53 -3.33 -11.34 -8.29
CA ILE A 53 -4.09 -10.73 -7.18
C ILE A 53 -3.13 -10.21 -6.11
N ILE A 54 -2.19 -11.02 -5.64
CA ILE A 54 -1.24 -10.64 -4.58
C ILE A 54 -0.40 -9.44 -5.02
N VAL A 55 0.20 -9.47 -6.21
CA VAL A 55 1.01 -8.36 -6.74
C VAL A 55 0.18 -7.09 -6.87
N SER A 56 -1.06 -7.20 -7.33
CA SER A 56 -1.96 -6.05 -7.46
C SER A 56 -2.31 -5.40 -6.12
N PHE A 57 -2.45 -6.19 -5.06
CA PHE A 57 -2.79 -5.68 -3.72
C PHE A 57 -1.60 -5.03 -3.00
N PHE A 58 -0.36 -5.31 -3.40
CA PHE A 58 0.82 -4.83 -2.70
C PHE A 58 1.52 -3.64 -3.37
N GLN A 59 0.88 -2.99 -4.31
CA GLN A 59 1.39 -1.74 -4.90
C GLN A 59 0.65 -0.54 -4.31
N MET A 60 1.41 0.42 -3.78
CA MET A 60 0.85 1.67 -3.29
C MET A 60 1.54 2.83 -3.99
N ARG A 61 0.74 3.78 -4.47
CA ARG A 61 1.21 5.01 -5.09
C ARG A 61 0.56 6.20 -4.42
N VAL A 62 1.38 7.15 -4.06
CA VAL A 62 0.97 8.40 -3.43
C VAL A 62 1.37 9.55 -4.34
N GLU A 63 0.42 10.40 -4.69
CA GLU A 63 0.60 11.55 -5.56
C GLU A 63 0.01 12.79 -4.88
N LEU A 64 0.85 13.80 -4.62
CA LEU A 64 0.42 15.09 -4.08
C LEU A 64 0.36 16.13 -5.21
N PHE A 65 -0.77 16.76 -5.36
CA PHE A 65 -1.02 17.89 -6.23
C PHE A 65 -1.27 19.16 -5.39
N GLU A 66 -1.39 20.31 -6.03
CA GLU A 66 -1.68 21.56 -5.35
C GLU A 66 -2.99 21.57 -4.56
N ASP A 67 -4.01 20.87 -5.07
CA ASP A 67 -5.35 20.85 -4.52
C ASP A 67 -5.68 19.57 -3.74
N LYS A 68 -4.97 18.47 -4.01
CA LYS A 68 -5.33 17.15 -3.49
C LYS A 68 -4.18 16.18 -3.36
N LEU A 69 -4.33 15.26 -2.43
CA LEU A 69 -3.50 14.06 -2.25
C LEU A 69 -4.28 12.86 -2.77
N ILE A 70 -3.70 12.13 -3.71
CA ILE A 70 -4.28 10.91 -4.27
C ILE A 70 -3.45 9.72 -3.78
N ILE A 71 -4.11 8.78 -3.13
CA ILE A 71 -3.51 7.54 -2.67
C ILE A 71 -4.17 6.41 -3.43
N LYS A 72 -3.38 5.67 -4.20
CA LYS A 72 -3.82 4.48 -4.92
C LYS A 72 -3.23 3.25 -4.25
N PHE A 73 -4.04 2.28 -3.94
CA PHE A 73 -3.62 1.03 -3.34
C PHE A 73 -4.10 -0.14 -4.20
N GLY A 74 -3.16 -0.83 -4.83
CA GLY A 74 -3.47 -1.82 -5.85
C GLY A 74 -4.19 -1.23 -7.05
N LEU A 75 -5.03 -2.06 -7.68
CA LEU A 75 -5.83 -1.67 -8.85
C LEU A 75 -7.20 -1.07 -8.48
N PHE A 76 -7.70 -1.38 -7.29
CA PHE A 76 -9.12 -1.17 -6.96
C PHE A 76 -9.39 -0.07 -5.95
N TYR A 77 -8.38 0.37 -5.20
CA TYR A 77 -8.60 1.38 -4.16
C TYR A 77 -7.93 2.70 -4.52
N ARG A 78 -8.74 3.75 -4.50
CA ARG A 78 -8.29 5.13 -4.66
C ARG A 78 -8.94 6.00 -3.59
N LYS A 79 -8.11 6.70 -2.83
CA LYS A 79 -8.55 7.73 -1.87
C LYS A 79 -8.02 9.08 -2.32
N VAL A 80 -8.89 10.07 -2.30
CA VAL A 80 -8.54 11.46 -2.54
C VAL A 80 -8.78 12.23 -1.24
N ILE A 81 -7.82 13.05 -0.84
CA ILE A 81 -7.89 13.94 0.32
C ILE A 81 -7.54 15.33 -0.17
N GLU A 82 -8.43 16.29 0.02
CA GLU A 82 -8.22 17.68 -0.36
C GLU A 82 -7.18 18.32 0.56
N VAL A 83 -6.24 19.09 0.02
CA VAL A 83 -5.17 19.74 0.78
C VAL A 83 -5.74 20.69 1.83
N GLU A 84 -6.82 21.39 1.53
CA GLU A 84 -7.50 22.27 2.46
C GLU A 84 -8.00 21.58 3.73
N LYS A 85 -8.34 20.29 3.63
CA LYS A 85 -8.80 19.48 4.77
C LYS A 85 -7.67 18.89 5.60
N MET A 86 -6.42 19.00 5.16
CA MET A 86 -5.28 18.50 5.92
C MET A 86 -4.93 19.50 7.02
N GLN A 87 -4.93 19.07 8.27
CA GLN A 87 -4.60 19.93 9.41
C GLN A 87 -3.13 19.89 9.74
N ASP A 88 -2.62 18.72 10.04
CA ASP A 88 -1.21 18.50 10.39
C ASP A 88 -0.65 17.24 9.72
N CYS A 89 0.66 17.26 9.49
CA CYS A 89 1.42 16.13 8.99
C CYS A 89 2.68 15.95 9.82
N SER A 90 2.83 14.77 10.38
CA SER A 90 4.01 14.39 11.15
C SER A 90 4.58 13.05 10.71
N PRO A 91 5.91 12.92 10.63
CA PRO A 91 6.56 11.63 10.46
C PRO A 91 6.18 10.67 11.59
N TYR A 92 5.88 9.44 11.25
CA TYR A 92 5.45 8.43 12.19
C TYR A 92 6.16 7.11 11.94
N LYS A 93 6.76 6.55 12.98
CA LYS A 93 7.36 5.23 12.92
C LYS A 93 6.37 4.21 13.47
N MET A 94 5.95 3.28 12.63
CA MET A 94 5.03 2.21 13.03
C MET A 94 5.80 1.12 13.79
N PRO A 95 5.59 0.95 15.10
CA PRO A 95 6.37 -0.02 15.87
C PRO A 95 6.07 -1.47 15.47
N HIS A 96 4.80 -1.81 15.26
CA HIS A 96 4.36 -3.16 14.88
C HIS A 96 3.02 -3.09 14.11
N PRO A 97 3.03 -2.99 12.77
CA PRO A 97 1.80 -2.89 11.97
C PRO A 97 0.81 -4.03 12.22
N MET A 98 1.32 -5.24 12.46
CA MET A 98 0.50 -6.43 12.76
C MET A 98 -0.28 -6.29 14.08
N ARG A 99 0.31 -5.69 15.11
CA ARG A 99 -0.36 -5.49 16.41
C ARG A 99 -1.27 -4.28 16.42
N THR A 100 -0.84 -3.18 15.80
CA THR A 100 -1.55 -1.90 15.85
C THR A 100 -2.76 -1.88 14.93
N TYR A 101 -2.61 -2.44 13.73
CA TYR A 101 -3.63 -2.37 12.67
C TYR A 101 -4.15 -3.75 12.25
N GLY A 102 -3.65 -4.83 12.84
CA GLY A 102 -4.03 -6.21 12.47
C GLY A 102 -3.46 -6.66 11.13
N GLY A 103 -2.40 -6.00 10.63
CA GLY A 103 -1.72 -6.32 9.38
C GLY A 103 -1.46 -5.11 8.49
N TRP A 104 -1.01 -5.39 7.29
CA TRP A 104 -0.79 -4.40 6.23
C TRP A 104 -2.06 -4.20 5.38
N GLY A 105 -2.05 -3.17 4.57
CA GLY A 105 -3.15 -2.83 3.66
C GLY A 105 -4.01 -1.69 4.18
N ILE A 106 -5.28 -1.72 3.79
CA ILE A 106 -6.28 -0.73 4.17
C ILE A 106 -6.95 -1.22 5.45
N ARG A 107 -6.71 -0.54 6.57
CA ARG A 107 -7.21 -0.96 7.88
C ARG A 107 -7.75 0.22 8.68
N LYS A 108 -8.70 -0.07 9.56
CA LYS A 108 -9.15 0.86 10.59
C LYS A 108 -8.48 0.48 11.91
N GLY A 109 -7.69 1.38 12.47
CA GLY A 109 -7.06 1.19 13.77
C GLY A 109 -8.09 1.15 14.91
N ARG A 110 -7.70 0.60 16.05
CA ARG A 110 -8.53 0.57 17.25
C ARG A 110 -8.78 1.97 17.83
N ASP A 111 -7.89 2.90 17.55
CA ASP A 111 -7.93 4.31 17.93
C ASP A 111 -8.76 5.18 16.97
N GLY A 112 -9.44 4.57 15.99
CA GLY A 112 -10.21 5.28 14.97
C GLY A 112 -9.38 5.80 13.80
N THR A 113 -8.06 5.62 13.80
CA THR A 113 -7.20 5.98 12.69
C THR A 113 -7.48 5.12 11.46
N PHE A 114 -7.27 5.69 10.28
CA PHE A 114 -7.40 4.97 9.02
C PHE A 114 -6.00 4.72 8.43
N ALA A 115 -5.56 3.48 8.50
CA ALA A 115 -4.23 3.09 8.10
C ALA A 115 -4.20 2.57 6.65
N LEU A 116 -3.29 3.14 5.87
CA LEU A 116 -2.94 2.73 4.51
C LEU A 116 -1.47 2.28 4.55
N THR A 117 -1.26 1.03 4.90
CA THR A 117 0.07 0.50 5.21
C THR A 117 0.56 -0.47 4.16
N GLN A 118 1.77 -0.22 3.67
CA GLN A 118 2.46 -1.11 2.74
C GLN A 118 3.26 -2.16 3.51
N ALA A 119 3.26 -3.40 3.01
CA ALA A 119 4.05 -4.47 3.59
C ALA A 119 5.55 -4.12 3.64
N PHE A 120 6.18 -4.43 4.78
CA PHE A 120 7.61 -4.21 5.02
C PHE A 120 8.08 -2.74 5.01
N VAL A 121 7.16 -1.78 5.08
CA VAL A 121 7.46 -0.37 5.29
C VAL A 121 7.04 -0.01 6.71
N ASN A 122 8.02 0.27 7.57
CA ASN A 122 7.79 0.60 8.98
C ASN A 122 7.70 2.11 9.22
N GLU A 123 7.99 2.90 8.20
CA GLU A 123 7.89 4.35 8.25
C GLU A 123 6.59 4.81 7.58
N ALA A 124 6.02 5.86 8.12
CA ALA A 124 4.75 6.42 7.67
C ALA A 124 4.67 7.90 7.97
N ILE A 125 3.64 8.53 7.45
CA ILE A 125 3.18 9.82 7.95
C ILE A 125 1.86 9.65 8.69
N LYS A 126 1.67 10.48 9.70
CA LYS A 126 0.39 10.69 10.35
C LYS A 126 -0.19 11.99 9.81
N LEU A 127 -1.31 11.90 9.12
CA LEU A 127 -2.01 13.02 8.51
C LEU A 127 -3.33 13.24 9.22
N GLU A 128 -3.50 14.39 9.83
CA GLU A 128 -4.71 14.75 10.54
C GLU A 128 -5.66 15.54 9.63
N THR A 129 -6.92 15.15 9.63
CA THR A 129 -8.02 15.86 8.98
C THR A 129 -9.15 16.04 9.97
N PRO A 130 -10.11 16.97 9.77
CA PRO A 130 -11.22 17.18 10.70
C PRO A 130 -12.07 15.92 10.95
N GLU A 131 -12.12 15.03 9.96
CA GLU A 131 -12.94 13.83 10.05
C GLU A 131 -12.18 12.63 10.63
N LYS A 132 -10.91 12.49 10.30
CA LYS A 132 -10.12 11.27 10.58
C LYS A 132 -8.62 11.56 10.59
N THR A 133 -7.91 10.73 11.31
CA THR A 133 -6.45 10.64 11.21
C THR A 133 -6.08 9.51 10.25
N PHE A 134 -5.24 9.80 9.27
CA PHE A 134 -4.70 8.83 8.33
C PHE A 134 -3.26 8.48 8.71
N VAL A 135 -2.92 7.21 8.64
CA VAL A 135 -1.54 6.71 8.72
C VAL A 135 -1.19 6.13 7.36
N ILE A 136 -0.24 6.75 6.66
CA ILE A 136 0.10 6.43 5.28
C ILE A 136 1.57 6.01 5.24
N SER A 137 1.85 4.78 4.80
CA SER A 137 3.23 4.31 4.64
C SER A 137 4.02 5.20 3.68
N SER A 138 5.24 5.52 4.04
CA SER A 138 6.18 6.28 3.24
C SER A 138 7.60 5.87 3.61
N ARG A 139 8.49 5.79 2.63
CA ARG A 139 9.95 5.61 2.86
C ARG A 139 10.66 6.94 3.09
N ARG A 140 9.98 8.05 2.84
CA ARG A 140 10.50 9.41 2.98
C ARG A 140 9.51 10.32 3.70
N PRO A 141 9.14 9.99 4.96
CA PRO A 141 8.06 10.65 5.67
C PRO A 141 8.32 12.15 5.87
N GLU A 142 9.56 12.54 6.10
CA GLU A 142 9.95 13.94 6.29
C GLU A 142 9.76 14.76 5.00
N SER A 143 10.24 14.23 3.87
CA SER A 143 10.07 14.87 2.55
C SER A 143 8.59 14.97 2.17
N PHE A 144 7.82 13.97 2.50
CA PHE A 144 6.39 13.94 2.23
C PHE A 144 5.66 15.02 3.06
N CYS A 145 5.90 15.09 4.37
CA CYS A 145 5.31 16.14 5.21
C CYS A 145 5.78 17.54 4.81
N SER A 146 7.05 17.71 4.40
CA SER A 146 7.54 18.99 3.90
C SER A 146 6.82 19.41 2.61
N ALA A 147 6.58 18.48 1.70
CA ALA A 147 5.81 18.75 0.48
C ALA A 147 4.36 19.15 0.78
N ILE A 148 3.70 18.50 1.75
CA ILE A 148 2.34 18.89 2.17
C ILE A 148 2.35 20.31 2.76
N LYS A 149 3.33 20.65 3.60
CA LYS A 149 3.44 21.97 4.20
C LYS A 149 3.69 23.06 3.16
N SER A 150 4.52 22.80 2.13
CA SER A 150 4.80 23.75 1.06
C SER A 150 3.58 24.07 0.18
N VAL A 151 2.65 23.13 0.05
CA VAL A 151 1.41 23.33 -0.74
C VAL A 151 0.37 24.12 0.08
N LYS A 152 0.45 24.06 1.42
CA LYS A 152 -0.47 24.79 2.31
C LYS A 152 -0.04 26.23 2.60
N SER A 153 1.24 26.57 2.36
CA SER A 153 1.75 27.92 2.56
C SER A 153 1.40 28.83 1.39
#